data_f5a2272eeb75a3f9ffd77e7b1acdd843
#
_entry.id   f5a2272eeb75a3f9ffd77e7b1acdd843
#
_cell.length_a   1.000
_cell.length_b   1.000
_cell.length_c   1.000
_cell.angle_alpha   90.00
_cell.angle_beta   90.00
_cell.angle_gamma   90.00
#
_symmetry.space_group_name_H-M   'P 1'
#
loop_
_entity.id
_entity.type
_entity.pdbx_description
1 polymer ?
#
loop_
_entity_poly.entity_id
_entity_poly.type
_entity_poly.pdbx_seq_one_letter_code
_entity_poly.pdbx_strand_id
1 'polypeptide(L)'
;MFREQVINYIDKFLSNRGFNLTKEGDKTAQQLYYSKKENDLIIGIRFLSEIYENKYFYGFVNCNQVPLVENIVANILYKNKITAVKPKDIYNTIMTRDYDEYRLPADGILIDTEQKSAEVCNLFDRFYNEYFIPFYEKWKDLNVLYEYIKDKTEEELWDILGQFAPMKKAVILKLCNDSNYQEFMDSYFQKQKEYF
;
A
#
# COMPACT_ATOMS: atom_id res chain seq x y z
N MET A 1 23.61 9.89 -13.15
CA MET A 1 23.05 10.18 -14.48
C MET A 1 21.92 9.22 -14.85
N PHE A 2 22.16 7.91 -15.03
CA PHE A 2 21.09 6.98 -15.46
C PHE A 2 19.97 6.76 -14.41
N ARG A 3 20.31 6.66 -13.11
CA ARG A 3 19.32 6.59 -12.03
C ARG A 3 18.39 7.81 -12.03
N GLU A 4 18.94 9.00 -12.22
CA GLU A 4 18.13 10.23 -12.27
C GLU A 4 17.20 10.27 -13.49
N GLN A 5 17.60 9.65 -14.59
CA GLN A 5 16.72 9.50 -15.77
C GLN A 5 15.48 8.67 -15.41
N VAL A 6 15.64 7.54 -14.69
CA VAL A 6 14.51 6.72 -14.21
C VAL A 6 13.61 7.54 -13.29
N ILE A 7 14.19 8.21 -12.28
CA ILE A 7 13.42 9.02 -11.33
C ILE A 7 12.67 10.13 -12.04
N ASN A 8 13.33 10.85 -12.94
CA ASN A 8 12.72 11.94 -13.69
C ASN A 8 11.62 11.44 -14.65
N TYR A 9 11.81 10.26 -15.23
CA TYR A 9 10.80 9.61 -16.06
C TYR A 9 9.53 9.33 -15.25
N ILE A 10 9.68 8.61 -14.10
CA ILE A 10 8.58 8.26 -13.22
C ILE A 10 7.90 9.51 -12.64
N ASP A 11 8.70 10.50 -12.22
CA ASP A 11 8.20 11.77 -11.69
C ASP A 11 7.31 12.48 -12.72
N LYS A 12 7.81 12.67 -13.91
CA LYS A 12 7.05 13.28 -15.01
C LYS A 12 5.79 12.50 -15.35
N PHE A 13 5.91 11.18 -15.41
CA PHE A 13 4.78 10.28 -15.73
C PHE A 13 3.65 10.40 -14.70
N LEU A 14 4.00 10.33 -13.41
CA LEU A 14 3.03 10.35 -12.30
C LEU A 14 2.51 11.76 -12.01
N SER A 15 3.37 12.78 -12.05
CA SER A 15 2.96 14.18 -11.84
C SER A 15 1.94 14.63 -12.90
N ASN A 16 2.13 14.24 -14.16
CA ASN A 16 1.16 14.51 -15.23
C ASN A 16 -0.20 13.83 -15.02
N ARG A 17 -0.27 12.86 -14.09
CA ARG A 17 -1.50 12.14 -13.69
C ARG A 17 -2.03 12.58 -12.33
N GLY A 18 -1.51 13.68 -11.79
CA GLY A 18 -1.97 14.30 -10.56
C GLY A 18 -1.43 13.66 -9.27
N PHE A 19 -0.39 12.84 -9.35
CA PHE A 19 0.29 12.34 -8.17
C PHE A 19 1.24 13.39 -7.59
N ASN A 20 1.30 13.45 -6.26
CA ASN A 20 2.22 14.27 -5.51
C ASN A 20 3.34 13.41 -4.94
N LEU A 21 4.58 13.88 -5.06
CA LEU A 21 5.76 13.20 -4.53
C LEU A 21 6.02 13.60 -3.08
N THR A 22 6.16 12.60 -2.22
CA THR A 22 6.75 12.72 -0.88
C THR A 22 8.06 11.92 -0.87
N LYS A 23 9.12 12.51 -0.32
CA LYS A 23 10.43 11.87 -0.17
C LYS A 23 10.71 11.63 1.30
N GLU A 24 11.08 10.41 1.64
CA GLU A 24 11.49 10.01 2.98
C GLU A 24 12.85 9.33 2.90
N GLY A 25 13.62 9.40 4.00
CA GLY A 25 14.96 8.81 4.05
C GLY A 25 16.06 9.85 4.22
N ASP A 26 17.28 9.39 4.10
CA ASP A 26 18.48 10.19 4.28
C ASP A 26 19.30 10.34 2.98
N LYS A 27 20.59 10.67 3.13
CA LYS A 27 21.50 10.83 1.99
C LYS A 27 21.91 9.51 1.34
N THR A 28 21.67 8.37 1.98
CA THR A 28 22.11 7.04 1.51
C THR A 28 21.01 6.32 0.74
N ALA A 29 19.77 6.40 1.24
CA ALA A 29 18.62 5.78 0.58
C ALA A 29 17.41 6.70 0.69
N GLN A 30 16.67 6.83 -0.40
CA GLN A 30 15.43 7.58 -0.46
C GLN A 30 14.26 6.66 -0.82
N GLN A 31 13.24 6.72 -0.01
CA GLN A 31 11.93 6.22 -0.36
C GLN A 31 11.15 7.32 -1.05
N LEU A 32 10.71 7.06 -2.27
CA LEU A 32 9.87 7.96 -3.05
C LEU A 32 8.45 7.41 -3.02
N TYR A 33 7.53 8.24 -2.54
CA TYR A 33 6.12 7.92 -2.45
C TYR A 33 5.30 8.90 -3.27
N TYR A 34 4.73 8.43 -4.35
CA TYR A 34 3.81 9.18 -5.20
C TYR A 34 2.39 8.81 -4.82
N SER A 35 1.59 9.78 -4.43
CA SER A 35 0.21 9.56 -4.03
C SER A 35 -0.73 10.61 -4.59
N LYS A 36 -1.97 10.21 -4.84
CA LYS A 36 -3.08 11.13 -5.11
C LYS A 36 -4.33 10.69 -4.37
N LYS A 37 -5.15 11.67 -4.02
CA LYS A 37 -6.51 11.41 -3.56
C LYS A 37 -7.40 11.29 -4.78
N GLU A 38 -8.14 10.20 -4.87
CA GLU A 38 -9.10 9.96 -5.93
C GLU A 38 -10.39 9.41 -5.32
N ASN A 39 -11.47 10.17 -5.41
CA ASN A 39 -12.71 9.95 -4.66
C ASN A 39 -12.41 9.85 -3.14
N ASP A 40 -12.80 8.73 -2.52
CA ASP A 40 -12.60 8.46 -1.11
C ASP A 40 -11.36 7.59 -0.82
N LEU A 41 -10.47 7.46 -1.80
CA LEU A 41 -9.23 6.70 -1.68
C LEU A 41 -8.00 7.60 -1.74
N ILE A 42 -6.93 7.14 -1.13
CA ILE A 42 -5.58 7.59 -1.42
C ILE A 42 -4.86 6.43 -2.09
N ILE A 43 -4.51 6.62 -3.35
CA ILE A 43 -3.77 5.64 -4.14
C ILE A 43 -2.34 6.12 -4.33
N GLY A 44 -1.40 5.18 -4.35
CA GLY A 44 -0.01 5.56 -4.49
C GLY A 44 0.89 4.43 -4.93
N ILE A 45 2.07 4.83 -5.37
CA ILE A 45 3.18 3.97 -5.75
C ILE A 45 4.39 4.38 -4.93
N ARG A 46 5.02 3.42 -4.29
CA ARG A 46 6.22 3.61 -3.50
C ARG A 46 7.36 2.81 -4.09
N PHE A 47 8.54 3.39 -4.09
CA PHE A 47 9.76 2.66 -4.38
C PHE A 47 10.94 3.20 -3.58
N LEU A 48 11.93 2.34 -3.36
CA LEU A 48 13.18 2.68 -2.70
C LEU A 48 14.28 2.86 -3.75
N SER A 49 15.08 3.90 -3.62
CA SER A 49 16.24 4.14 -4.47
C SER A 49 17.42 4.57 -3.61
N GLU A 50 18.51 3.80 -3.67
CA GLU A 50 19.76 4.20 -3.06
C GLU A 50 20.41 5.36 -3.82
N ILE A 51 21.01 6.28 -3.05
CA ILE A 51 21.70 7.46 -3.59
C ILE A 51 23.21 7.23 -3.59
N TYR A 52 23.69 6.42 -2.62
CA TYR A 52 25.10 6.23 -2.37
C TYR A 52 25.69 5.16 -3.32
N GLU A 53 26.95 5.25 -3.59
CA GLU A 53 27.88 4.49 -4.42
C GLU A 53 27.30 3.58 -5.51
N ASN A 54 26.28 2.81 -5.26
CA ASN A 54 25.83 1.72 -6.13
C ASN A 54 24.56 2.01 -6.94
N LYS A 55 23.84 3.11 -6.68
CA LYS A 55 22.67 3.53 -7.48
C LYS A 55 21.59 2.45 -7.67
N TYR A 56 21.38 1.62 -6.65
CA TYR A 56 20.38 0.56 -6.69
C TYR A 56 18.95 1.11 -6.67
N PHE A 57 18.10 0.43 -7.38
CA PHE A 57 16.67 0.68 -7.43
C PHE A 57 15.93 -0.60 -7.03
N TYR A 58 14.99 -0.49 -6.07
CA TYR A 58 14.26 -1.62 -5.48
C TYR A 58 12.78 -1.49 -5.81
N GLY A 59 12.31 -2.14 -6.78
CA GLY A 59 10.93 -2.40 -7.15
C GLY A 59 9.84 -1.39 -6.79
N PHE A 60 8.67 -1.65 -7.29
CA PHE A 60 7.48 -0.83 -7.06
C PHE A 60 6.55 -1.51 -6.05
N VAL A 61 5.94 -0.72 -5.18
CA VAL A 61 4.92 -1.17 -4.23
C VAL A 61 3.69 -0.29 -4.37
N ASN A 62 2.55 -0.90 -4.63
CA ASN A 62 1.28 -0.19 -4.62
C ASN A 62 0.85 0.11 -3.18
N CYS A 63 0.24 1.27 -2.99
CA CYS A 63 -0.27 1.73 -1.71
C CYS A 63 -1.71 2.19 -1.91
N ASN A 64 -2.67 1.44 -1.38
CA ASN A 64 -4.08 1.83 -1.42
C ASN A 64 -4.61 1.99 0.00
N GLN A 65 -5.14 3.16 0.27
CA GLN A 65 -5.69 3.52 1.57
C GLN A 65 -7.16 3.93 1.40
N VAL A 66 -8.02 3.35 2.22
CA VAL A 66 -9.40 3.79 2.42
C VAL A 66 -9.41 4.66 3.68
N PRO A 67 -9.31 6.00 3.57
CA PRO A 67 -9.16 6.88 4.73
C PRO A 67 -10.27 6.70 5.77
N LEU A 68 -11.48 6.36 5.34
CA LEU A 68 -12.59 6.11 6.25
C LEU A 68 -12.31 4.92 7.18
N VAL A 69 -11.72 3.85 6.66
CA VAL A 69 -11.32 2.66 7.46
C VAL A 69 -10.11 2.99 8.33
N GLU A 70 -9.05 3.50 7.70
CA GLU A 70 -7.77 3.71 8.36
C GLU A 70 -7.84 4.76 9.48
N ASN A 71 -8.60 5.84 9.29
CA ASN A 71 -8.79 6.85 10.34
C ASN A 71 -9.50 6.29 11.56
N ILE A 72 -10.49 5.40 11.39
CA ILE A 72 -11.17 4.76 12.52
C ILE A 72 -10.18 3.87 13.26
N VAL A 73 -9.47 3.00 12.55
CA VAL A 73 -8.46 2.09 13.13
C VAL A 73 -7.37 2.88 13.85
N ALA A 74 -6.76 3.88 13.20
CA ALA A 74 -5.71 4.71 13.78
C ALA A 74 -6.18 5.44 15.05
N ASN A 75 -7.42 5.97 15.06
CA ASN A 75 -8.00 6.61 16.24
C ASN A 75 -8.16 5.64 17.40
N ILE A 76 -8.61 4.40 17.14
CA ILE A 76 -8.76 3.37 18.16
C ILE A 76 -7.40 3.02 18.76
N LEU A 77 -6.41 2.73 17.91
CA LEU A 77 -5.06 2.37 18.32
C LEU A 77 -4.39 3.49 19.15
N TYR A 78 -4.48 4.72 18.69
CA TYR A 78 -3.89 5.86 19.35
C TYR A 78 -4.53 6.16 20.70
N LYS A 79 -5.88 6.20 20.78
CA LYS A 79 -6.60 6.44 22.02
C LYS A 79 -6.34 5.38 23.10
N ASN A 80 -6.14 4.14 22.68
CA ASN A 80 -5.85 3.03 23.59
C ASN A 80 -4.34 2.82 23.82
N LYS A 81 -3.48 3.71 23.31
CA LYS A 81 -2.02 3.65 23.46
C LYS A 81 -1.39 2.34 22.97
N ILE A 82 -2.04 1.68 22.01
CA ILE A 82 -1.56 0.44 21.39
C ILE A 82 -0.40 0.75 20.45
N THR A 83 -0.47 1.89 19.75
CA THR A 83 0.59 2.37 18.88
C THR A 83 0.84 3.87 19.09
N ALA A 84 2.01 4.35 18.68
CA ALA A 84 2.32 5.77 18.61
C ALA A 84 1.75 6.44 17.34
N VAL A 85 1.07 5.67 16.49
CA VAL A 85 0.51 6.16 15.21
C VAL A 85 -0.59 7.19 15.50
N LYS A 86 -0.41 8.35 14.92
CA LYS A 86 -1.42 9.42 14.97
C LYS A 86 -2.46 9.19 13.87
N PRO A 87 -3.70 9.71 14.04
CA PRO A 87 -4.75 9.54 13.02
C PRO A 87 -4.39 10.02 11.61
N LYS A 88 -3.42 10.92 11.47
CA LYS A 88 -2.91 11.40 10.18
C LYS A 88 -1.91 10.44 9.52
N ASP A 89 -1.34 9.51 10.28
CA ASP A 89 -0.31 8.58 9.83
C ASP A 89 -0.99 7.21 9.54
N ILE A 90 -1.83 7.20 8.54
CA ILE A 90 -2.66 6.04 8.20
C ILE A 90 -1.87 4.97 7.44
N TYR A 91 -2.29 3.70 7.61
CA TYR A 91 -1.69 2.55 6.96
C TYR A 91 -2.33 2.26 5.60
N ASN A 92 -1.70 1.39 4.82
CA ASN A 92 -2.35 0.80 3.65
C ASN A 92 -3.51 -0.09 4.09
N THR A 93 -4.66 0.07 3.44
CA THR A 93 -5.83 -0.76 3.71
C THR A 93 -5.73 -2.11 3.02
N ILE A 94 -5.22 -2.13 1.79
CA ILE A 94 -5.11 -3.34 0.97
C ILE A 94 -3.63 -3.53 0.60
N MET A 95 -3.11 -4.71 0.90
CA MET A 95 -1.71 -5.06 0.73
C MET A 95 -1.51 -6.36 -0.04
N THR A 96 -2.32 -6.63 -1.06
CA THR A 96 -2.08 -7.82 -1.88
C THR A 96 -0.72 -7.77 -2.56
N ARG A 97 -0.08 -8.92 -2.70
CA ARG A 97 1.28 -9.07 -3.23
C ARG A 97 1.32 -9.75 -4.60
N ASP A 98 0.21 -9.78 -5.32
CA ASP A 98 0.06 -10.48 -6.60
C ASP A 98 0.74 -9.75 -7.78
N TYR A 99 1.96 -9.25 -7.56
CA TYR A 99 2.72 -8.50 -8.56
C TYR A 99 4.15 -9.02 -8.76
N ASP A 100 4.36 -10.32 -8.56
CA ASP A 100 5.70 -10.95 -8.68
C ASP A 100 6.34 -10.72 -10.05
N GLU A 101 5.56 -10.64 -11.11
CA GLU A 101 6.03 -10.36 -12.47
C GLU A 101 6.66 -8.96 -12.64
N TYR A 102 6.37 -8.04 -11.71
CA TYR A 102 6.88 -6.67 -11.73
C TYR A 102 7.93 -6.42 -10.64
N ARG A 103 8.33 -7.46 -9.92
CA ARG A 103 9.37 -7.34 -8.89
C ARG A 103 10.74 -7.25 -9.54
N LEU A 104 11.54 -6.37 -8.98
CA LEU A 104 12.97 -6.38 -9.19
C LEU A 104 13.63 -7.42 -8.26
N PRO A 105 14.85 -7.87 -8.57
CA PRO A 105 15.61 -8.72 -7.66
C PRO A 105 15.62 -8.17 -6.23
N ALA A 106 15.63 -9.05 -5.24
CA ALA A 106 15.63 -8.64 -3.82
C ALA A 106 16.79 -7.70 -3.47
N ASP A 107 17.94 -7.90 -4.13
CA ASP A 107 19.13 -7.06 -3.99
C ASP A 107 19.06 -5.75 -4.79
N GLY A 108 17.94 -5.51 -5.46
CA GLY A 108 17.76 -4.36 -6.33
C GLY A 108 18.48 -4.49 -7.68
N ILE A 109 18.32 -3.46 -8.49
CA ILE A 109 19.00 -3.32 -9.80
C ILE A 109 19.96 -2.13 -9.76
N LEU A 110 21.22 -2.36 -10.08
CA LEU A 110 22.19 -1.30 -10.31
C LEU A 110 21.92 -0.62 -11.65
N ILE A 111 21.57 0.68 -11.61
CA ILE A 111 21.28 1.46 -12.83
C ILE A 111 22.55 2.21 -13.28
N ASP A 112 23.43 1.49 -13.93
CA ASP A 112 24.74 1.97 -14.39
C ASP A 112 24.83 2.19 -15.90
N THR A 113 23.81 1.77 -16.67
CA THR A 113 23.73 1.89 -18.12
C THR A 113 22.40 2.46 -18.57
N GLU A 114 22.38 3.01 -19.79
CA GLU A 114 21.16 3.48 -20.45
C GLU A 114 20.17 2.32 -20.68
N GLN A 115 20.66 1.14 -21.04
CA GLN A 115 19.84 -0.04 -21.22
C GLN A 115 19.08 -0.40 -19.93
N LYS A 116 19.77 -0.46 -18.77
CA LYS A 116 19.13 -0.76 -17.49
C LYS A 116 18.15 0.33 -17.07
N SER A 117 18.45 1.59 -17.37
CA SER A 117 17.50 2.70 -17.17
C SER A 117 16.22 2.47 -17.97
N ALA A 118 16.35 2.12 -19.26
CA ALA A 118 15.21 1.83 -20.12
C ALA A 118 14.42 0.58 -19.65
N GLU A 119 15.10 -0.47 -19.20
CA GLU A 119 14.47 -1.68 -18.65
C GLU A 119 13.59 -1.36 -17.43
N VAL A 120 14.08 -0.54 -16.50
CA VAL A 120 13.30 -0.14 -15.31
C VAL A 120 12.13 0.77 -15.69
N CYS A 121 12.31 1.69 -16.65
CA CYS A 121 11.20 2.52 -17.14
C CYS A 121 10.10 1.67 -17.80
N ASN A 122 10.48 0.71 -18.63
CA ASN A 122 9.53 -0.23 -19.26
C ASN A 122 8.82 -1.12 -18.24
N LEU A 123 9.54 -1.59 -17.22
CA LEU A 123 8.94 -2.36 -16.11
C LEU A 123 7.93 -1.49 -15.34
N PHE A 124 8.26 -0.22 -15.09
CA PHE A 124 7.33 0.71 -14.46
C PHE A 124 6.05 0.92 -15.28
N ASP A 125 6.17 1.10 -16.59
CA ASP A 125 5.02 1.27 -17.48
C ASP A 125 4.10 0.05 -17.46
N ARG A 126 4.70 -1.14 -17.50
CA ARG A 126 3.94 -2.40 -17.38
C ARG A 126 3.29 -2.51 -16.01
N PHE A 127 4.04 -2.32 -14.92
CA PHE A 127 3.50 -2.30 -13.56
C PHE A 127 2.32 -1.33 -13.43
N TYR A 128 2.45 -0.11 -13.94
CA TYR A 128 1.40 0.89 -13.86
C TYR A 128 0.14 0.49 -14.64
N ASN A 129 0.28 0.06 -15.88
CA ASN A 129 -0.86 -0.20 -16.76
C ASN A 129 -1.49 -1.59 -16.54
N GLU A 130 -0.67 -2.61 -16.30
CA GLU A 130 -1.13 -4.01 -16.25
C GLU A 130 -1.50 -4.44 -14.81
N TYR A 131 -0.93 -3.79 -13.79
CA TYR A 131 -1.19 -4.12 -12.39
C TYR A 131 -1.82 -2.97 -11.60
N PHE A 132 -1.15 -1.81 -11.49
CA PHE A 132 -1.57 -0.73 -10.59
C PHE A 132 -2.97 -0.18 -10.93
N ILE A 133 -3.26 0.13 -12.18
CA ILE A 133 -4.58 0.62 -12.60
C ILE A 133 -5.67 -0.45 -12.42
N PRO A 134 -5.52 -1.69 -12.91
CA PRO A 134 -6.50 -2.75 -12.66
C PRO A 134 -6.72 -3.02 -11.15
N PHE A 135 -5.67 -2.98 -10.35
CA PHE A 135 -5.77 -3.12 -8.90
C PHE A 135 -6.61 -2.00 -8.27
N TYR A 136 -6.33 -0.75 -8.63
CA TYR A 136 -7.14 0.39 -8.18
C TYR A 136 -8.60 0.26 -8.61
N GLU A 137 -8.85 -0.01 -9.88
CA GLU A 137 -10.22 -0.16 -10.40
C GLU A 137 -11.02 -1.25 -9.69
N LYS A 138 -10.36 -2.35 -9.33
CA LYS A 138 -10.97 -3.45 -8.57
C LYS A 138 -11.35 -3.02 -7.15
N TRP A 139 -10.49 -2.27 -6.45
CA TRP A 139 -10.63 -2.02 -5.04
C TRP A 139 -11.11 -0.60 -4.68
N LYS A 140 -11.53 0.19 -5.65
CA LYS A 140 -12.03 1.55 -5.42
C LYS A 140 -13.39 1.60 -4.74
N ASP A 141 -14.14 0.52 -4.74
CA ASP A 141 -15.44 0.39 -4.08
C ASP A 141 -15.30 -0.44 -2.79
N LEU A 142 -15.65 0.18 -1.67
CA LEU A 142 -15.60 -0.47 -0.36
C LEU A 142 -16.50 -1.72 -0.29
N ASN A 143 -17.63 -1.74 -1.02
CA ASN A 143 -18.50 -2.92 -1.05
C ASN A 143 -17.84 -4.10 -1.77
N VAL A 144 -17.04 -3.86 -2.80
CA VAL A 144 -16.27 -4.93 -3.46
C VAL A 144 -15.24 -5.51 -2.49
N LEU A 145 -14.55 -4.66 -1.72
CA LEU A 145 -13.62 -5.11 -0.69
C LEU A 145 -14.36 -5.89 0.40
N TYR A 146 -15.49 -5.39 0.88
CA TYR A 146 -16.34 -6.07 1.85
C TYR A 146 -16.74 -7.47 1.39
N GLU A 147 -17.33 -7.60 0.20
CA GLU A 147 -17.73 -8.89 -0.36
C GLU A 147 -16.56 -9.88 -0.46
N TYR A 148 -15.37 -9.37 -0.77
CA TYR A 148 -14.18 -10.20 -0.87
C TYR A 148 -13.65 -10.70 0.47
N ILE A 149 -13.76 -9.89 1.55
CA ILE A 149 -13.15 -10.22 2.84
C ILE A 149 -14.12 -10.81 3.87
N LYS A 150 -15.43 -10.68 3.68
CA LYS A 150 -16.43 -11.04 4.71
C LYS A 150 -16.29 -12.47 5.21
N ASP A 151 -16.02 -13.42 4.30
CA ASP A 151 -15.91 -14.85 4.60
C ASP A 151 -14.46 -15.34 4.78
N LYS A 152 -13.48 -14.43 4.74
CA LYS A 152 -12.07 -14.77 4.86
C LYS A 152 -11.68 -15.13 6.28
N THR A 153 -10.82 -16.14 6.41
CA THR A 153 -10.17 -16.52 7.67
C THR A 153 -9.24 -15.41 8.16
N GLU A 154 -8.85 -15.48 9.43
CA GLU A 154 -7.93 -14.50 10.00
C GLU A 154 -6.56 -14.51 9.29
N GLU A 155 -6.04 -15.68 8.93
CA GLU A 155 -4.79 -15.83 8.20
C GLU A 155 -4.85 -15.15 6.81
N GLU A 156 -5.90 -15.44 6.03
CA GLU A 156 -6.12 -14.79 4.74
C GLU A 156 -6.27 -13.27 4.85
N LEU A 157 -6.88 -12.78 5.94
CA LEU A 157 -7.04 -11.35 6.16
C LEU A 157 -5.70 -10.63 6.36
N TRP A 158 -4.71 -11.26 7.00
CA TRP A 158 -3.39 -10.66 7.15
C TRP A 158 -2.69 -10.45 5.81
N ASP A 159 -2.87 -11.39 4.87
CA ASP A 159 -2.31 -11.26 3.53
C ASP A 159 -2.99 -10.15 2.71
N ILE A 160 -4.30 -9.93 2.92
CA ILE A 160 -5.09 -8.97 2.16
C ILE A 160 -5.01 -7.56 2.76
N LEU A 161 -5.30 -7.44 4.08
CA LEU A 161 -5.44 -6.17 4.77
C LEU A 161 -4.17 -5.75 5.54
N GLY A 162 -3.20 -6.66 5.67
CA GLY A 162 -1.94 -6.39 6.36
C GLY A 162 -2.12 -6.08 7.85
N GLN A 163 -1.34 -5.13 8.33
CA GLN A 163 -1.31 -4.79 9.75
C GLN A 163 -2.70 -4.38 10.27
N PHE A 164 -3.08 -4.92 11.44
CA PHE A 164 -4.39 -4.73 12.08
C PHE A 164 -5.57 -5.27 11.26
N ALA A 165 -5.36 -6.30 10.46
CA ALA A 165 -6.36 -6.89 9.57
C ALA A 165 -7.71 -7.20 10.25
N PRO A 166 -7.80 -7.82 11.44
CA PRO A 166 -9.09 -8.05 12.10
C PRO A 166 -9.82 -6.76 12.47
N MET A 167 -9.09 -5.72 12.90
CA MET A 167 -9.70 -4.42 13.21
C MET A 167 -10.22 -3.74 11.94
N LYS A 168 -9.47 -3.80 10.85
CA LYS A 168 -9.91 -3.28 9.55
C LYS A 168 -11.15 -4.02 9.06
N LYS A 169 -11.17 -5.37 9.15
CA LYS A 169 -12.36 -6.16 8.84
C LYS A 169 -13.56 -5.68 9.66
N ALA A 170 -13.42 -5.55 10.97
CA ALA A 170 -14.51 -5.08 11.84
C ALA A 170 -15.07 -3.72 11.38
N VAL A 171 -14.19 -2.78 11.06
CA VAL A 171 -14.59 -1.46 10.57
C VAL A 171 -15.33 -1.56 9.23
N ILE A 172 -14.83 -2.38 8.29
CA ILE A 172 -15.44 -2.58 6.98
C ILE A 172 -16.83 -3.22 7.12
N LEU A 173 -16.95 -4.30 7.92
CA LEU A 173 -18.25 -4.93 8.20
C LEU A 173 -19.26 -3.91 8.74
N LYS A 174 -18.83 -3.07 9.69
CA LYS A 174 -19.69 -2.03 10.28
C LYS A 174 -20.12 -0.98 9.27
N LEU A 175 -19.20 -0.52 8.42
CA LEU A 175 -19.47 0.50 7.40
C LEU A 175 -20.40 -0.02 6.31
N CYS A 176 -20.32 -1.31 5.99
CA CYS A 176 -21.18 -1.98 5.00
C CYS A 176 -22.49 -2.55 5.61
N ASN A 177 -22.76 -2.25 6.89
CA ASN A 177 -23.97 -2.71 7.61
C ASN A 177 -24.16 -4.24 7.59
N ASP A 178 -23.06 -5.00 7.73
CA ASP A 178 -23.08 -6.45 7.80
C ASP A 178 -23.87 -6.91 9.05
N SER A 179 -24.83 -7.82 8.85
CA SER A 179 -25.64 -8.37 9.94
C SER A 179 -24.83 -9.21 10.93
N ASN A 180 -23.72 -9.79 10.49
CA ASN A 180 -22.85 -10.65 11.30
C ASN A 180 -21.75 -9.85 12.02
N TYR A 181 -21.73 -8.52 11.89
CA TYR A 181 -20.73 -7.68 12.55
C TYR A 181 -20.60 -7.96 14.04
N GLN A 182 -21.74 -8.07 14.76
CA GLN A 182 -21.72 -8.29 16.20
C GLN A 182 -21.16 -9.67 16.55
N GLU A 183 -21.55 -10.69 15.83
CA GLU A 183 -21.03 -12.06 15.99
C GLU A 183 -19.51 -12.11 15.75
N PHE A 184 -19.05 -11.45 14.69
CA PHE A 184 -17.61 -11.33 14.42
C PHE A 184 -16.87 -10.66 15.60
N MET A 185 -17.40 -9.57 16.13
CA MET A 185 -16.78 -8.84 17.25
C MET A 185 -16.74 -9.70 18.50
N ASP A 186 -17.83 -10.38 18.84
CA ASP A 186 -17.91 -11.23 20.04
C ASP A 186 -16.92 -12.40 19.94
N SER A 187 -16.84 -13.05 18.79
CA SER A 187 -15.88 -14.11 18.52
C SER A 187 -14.44 -13.63 18.63
N TYR A 188 -14.13 -12.48 18.05
CA TYR A 188 -12.79 -11.88 18.10
C TYR A 188 -12.40 -11.54 19.55
N PHE A 189 -13.30 -10.94 20.34
CA PHE A 189 -13.06 -10.65 21.75
C PHE A 189 -12.85 -11.89 22.60
N GLN A 190 -13.58 -12.98 22.36
CA GLN A 190 -13.37 -14.22 23.09
C GLN A 190 -11.98 -14.81 22.82
N LYS A 191 -11.57 -14.86 21.55
CA LYS A 191 -10.21 -15.27 21.19
C LYS A 191 -9.13 -14.45 21.89
N GLN A 192 -9.28 -13.12 21.94
CA GLN A 192 -8.28 -12.27 22.59
C GLN A 192 -8.17 -12.54 24.10
N LYS A 193 -9.27 -12.86 24.79
CA LYS A 193 -9.25 -13.21 26.20
C LYS A 193 -8.53 -14.53 26.50
N GLU A 194 -8.45 -15.44 25.55
CA GLU A 194 -7.72 -16.70 25.71
C GLU A 194 -6.20 -16.53 25.66
N TYR A 195 -5.72 -15.38 25.14
CA TYR A 195 -4.29 -15.04 25.03
C TYR A 195 -3.78 -14.14 26.15
N PHE A 196 -4.67 -13.62 27.02
CA PHE A 196 -4.35 -12.78 28.18
C PHE A 196 -4.94 -13.34 29.48
#